data_983d1df23ef36ba54e3a5283423d0573
#
_entry.id   983d1df23ef36ba54e3a5283423d0573
#
_cell.length_a   1.000
_cell.length_b   1.000
_cell.length_c   1.000
_cell.angle_alpha   90.00
_cell.angle_beta   90.00
_cell.angle_gamma   90.00
#
_symmetry.space_group_name_H-M   'P 1'
#
loop_
_entity.id
_entity.type
_entity.pdbx_description
1 polymer ?
#
loop_
_entity_poly.entity_id
_entity_poly.type
_entity_poly.pdbx_seq_one_letter_code
_entity_poly.pdbx_strand_id
1 'polypeptide(L)'
;ERFRDADRRGQKDDAGAPTASDERSYGVFDLVALRHACAVNSADGIAITRLDTLAGLDTIRVCVAYENDGGSIVTVPESLAELEGYRAVTKSLDGWSESLGESRRYEELPGALHDFLGFVEDVTETPVEVISASPENRIVRRKIWTG
;
A
#
# COMPACT_ATOMS: atom_id res chain seq x y z
N GLU A 1 -16.11 13.86 -7.09
CA GLU A 1 -14.83 13.85 -7.84
C GLU A 1 -14.11 12.57 -7.45
N ARG A 2 -14.07 11.68 -8.40
CA ARG A 2 -13.83 10.23 -8.26
C ARG A 2 -12.40 9.94 -7.85
N PHE A 3 -12.13 8.76 -7.27
CA PHE A 3 -10.83 8.11 -6.97
C PHE A 3 -9.71 8.25 -8.05
N ARG A 4 -9.73 9.29 -8.89
CA ARG A 4 -8.88 9.45 -10.08
C ARG A 4 -7.75 10.47 -9.98
N ASP A 5 -7.47 11.05 -8.82
CA ASP A 5 -6.32 11.93 -8.64
C ASP A 5 -5.16 11.21 -7.92
N ALA A 6 -4.70 10.14 -8.52
CA ALA A 6 -3.36 9.64 -8.26
C ALA A 6 -2.40 10.34 -9.23
N ASP A 7 -1.46 11.05 -8.66
CA ASP A 7 -0.39 11.79 -9.30
C ASP A 7 0.29 10.98 -10.43
N ARG A 8 0.08 11.40 -11.67
CA ARG A 8 0.73 10.83 -12.85
C ARG A 8 2.15 11.38 -12.96
N ARG A 9 3.02 11.06 -12.04
CA ARG A 9 4.45 11.34 -12.21
C ARG A 9 5.25 10.05 -12.36
N GLY A 10 5.53 9.75 -13.61
CA GLY A 10 6.79 9.22 -14.06
C GLY A 10 7.11 7.77 -13.71
N GLN A 11 6.42 6.83 -14.31
CA GLN A 11 7.04 5.52 -14.55
C GLN A 11 7.35 5.40 -16.04
N LYS A 12 8.64 5.50 -16.38
CA LYS A 12 9.16 5.01 -17.66
C LYS A 12 9.28 3.49 -17.54
N ASP A 13 8.39 2.79 -18.21
CA ASP A 13 8.45 1.34 -18.31
C ASP A 13 9.47 0.97 -19.39
N ASP A 14 10.63 0.47 -18.97
CA ASP A 14 11.56 -0.27 -19.82
C ASP A 14 11.20 -1.76 -19.86
N ALA A 15 9.97 -2.08 -20.21
CA ALA A 15 9.59 -3.45 -20.53
C ALA A 15 8.35 -3.46 -21.42
N GLY A 16 8.58 -3.56 -22.74
CA GLY A 16 7.60 -3.96 -23.75
C GLY A 16 6.38 -3.03 -23.87
N ALA A 17 6.11 -2.52 -25.05
CA ALA A 17 4.96 -1.66 -25.31
C ALA A 17 3.66 -2.28 -24.74
N PRO A 18 2.90 -1.56 -23.90
CA PRO A 18 1.65 -2.07 -23.37
C PRO A 18 0.65 -2.23 -24.52
N THR A 19 0.05 -3.39 -24.62
CA THR A 19 -1.13 -3.59 -25.45
C THR A 19 -2.27 -2.73 -24.88
N ALA A 20 -3.11 -2.15 -25.72
CA ALA A 20 -4.15 -1.17 -25.41
C ALA A 20 -5.21 -1.58 -24.35
N SER A 21 -5.03 -2.72 -23.70
CA SER A 21 -5.89 -3.27 -22.62
C SER A 21 -5.31 -3.10 -21.21
N ASP A 22 -4.12 -2.53 -21.04
CA ASP A 22 -3.40 -2.51 -19.76
C ASP A 22 -3.24 -1.09 -19.20
N GLU A 23 -4.28 -0.25 -19.30
CA GLU A 23 -4.35 0.99 -18.51
C GLU A 23 -4.57 0.63 -17.04
N ARG A 24 -3.48 0.38 -16.33
CA ARG A 24 -3.51 0.22 -14.88
C ARG A 24 -3.83 1.58 -14.26
N SER A 25 -4.98 1.69 -13.61
CA SER A 25 -5.26 2.85 -12.78
C SER A 25 -4.67 2.59 -11.40
N TYR A 26 -3.77 3.47 -10.97
CA TYR A 26 -3.22 3.46 -9.63
C TYR A 26 -4.11 4.29 -8.71
N GLY A 27 -4.42 3.75 -7.53
CA GLY A 27 -5.19 4.43 -6.49
C GLY A 27 -4.35 4.71 -5.25
N VAL A 28 -4.95 5.38 -4.29
CA VAL A 28 -4.40 5.52 -2.94
C VAL A 28 -4.34 4.13 -2.29
N PHE A 29 -3.29 3.85 -1.52
CA PHE A 29 -3.18 2.60 -0.77
C PHE A 29 -4.29 2.52 0.28
N ASP A 30 -5.20 1.55 0.11
CA ASP A 30 -6.44 1.46 0.89
C ASP A 30 -6.27 0.50 2.07
N LEU A 31 -6.09 1.07 3.27
CA LEU A 31 -5.93 0.30 4.50
C LEU A 31 -7.26 -0.24 5.03
N VAL A 32 -8.40 0.37 4.67
CA VAL A 32 -9.72 -0.16 5.06
C VAL A 32 -9.98 -1.48 4.34
N ALA A 33 -9.74 -1.50 3.03
CA ALA A 33 -9.86 -2.70 2.23
C ALA A 33 -8.84 -3.77 2.63
N LEU A 34 -7.59 -3.38 2.90
CA LEU A 34 -6.53 -4.31 3.34
C LEU A 34 -6.87 -4.96 4.69
N ARG A 35 -7.31 -4.16 5.68
CA ARG A 35 -7.75 -4.69 6.98
C ARG A 35 -8.89 -5.69 6.83
N HIS A 36 -9.89 -5.35 6.00
CA HIS A 36 -10.99 -6.27 5.71
C HIS A 36 -10.48 -7.56 5.07
N ALA A 37 -9.60 -7.46 4.07
CA ALA A 37 -9.01 -8.63 3.40
C ALA A 37 -8.22 -9.51 4.38
N CYS A 38 -7.43 -8.94 5.29
CA CYS A 38 -6.74 -9.69 6.33
C CYS A 38 -7.71 -10.45 7.23
N ALA A 39 -8.79 -9.79 7.67
CA ALA A 39 -9.77 -10.39 8.56
C ALA A 39 -10.54 -11.55 7.90
N VAL A 40 -11.07 -11.36 6.68
CA VAL A 40 -11.88 -12.41 6.01
C VAL A 40 -11.04 -13.60 5.55
N ASN A 41 -9.75 -13.41 5.30
CA ASN A 41 -8.85 -14.49 4.91
C ASN A 41 -8.09 -15.10 6.10
N SER A 42 -8.28 -14.58 7.31
CA SER A 42 -7.51 -14.97 8.50
C SER A 42 -5.99 -14.93 8.21
N ALA A 43 -5.53 -13.82 7.64
CA ALA A 43 -4.16 -13.67 7.20
C ALA A 43 -3.19 -13.60 8.40
N ASP A 44 -2.18 -14.45 8.42
CA ASP A 44 -1.12 -14.45 9.44
C ASP A 44 -0.04 -13.40 9.17
N GLY A 45 0.03 -12.88 7.93
CA GLY A 45 1.01 -11.89 7.53
C GLY A 45 0.70 -11.23 6.19
N ILE A 46 1.30 -10.07 5.97
CA ILE A 46 1.16 -9.26 4.76
C ILE A 46 2.47 -9.28 3.98
N ALA A 47 2.37 -9.39 2.66
CA ALA A 47 3.47 -9.12 1.74
C ALA A 47 3.22 -7.79 1.03
N ILE A 48 4.11 -6.81 1.22
CA ILE A 48 4.07 -5.54 0.50
C ILE A 48 5.13 -5.55 -0.58
N THR A 49 4.70 -5.33 -1.82
CA THR A 49 5.57 -5.38 -2.99
C THR A 49 5.67 -4.02 -3.68
N ARG A 50 6.74 -3.84 -4.48
CA ARG A 50 6.94 -2.65 -5.29
C ARG A 50 7.11 -1.34 -4.49
N LEU A 51 7.70 -1.40 -3.32
CA LEU A 51 7.99 -0.21 -2.52
C LEU A 51 9.01 0.74 -3.17
N ASP A 52 9.81 0.22 -4.10
CA ASP A 52 10.70 0.99 -4.97
C ASP A 52 9.94 2.07 -5.76
N THR A 53 8.69 1.81 -6.12
CA THR A 53 7.87 2.78 -6.88
C THR A 53 7.41 3.99 -6.07
N LEU A 54 7.52 3.92 -4.75
CA LEU A 54 7.19 5.01 -3.83
C LEU A 54 8.43 5.84 -3.44
N ALA A 55 9.63 5.37 -3.78
CA ALA A 55 10.87 6.11 -3.50
C ALA A 55 10.89 7.44 -4.26
N GLY A 56 11.32 8.51 -3.59
CA GLY A 56 11.35 9.87 -4.14
C GLY A 56 10.05 10.65 -3.96
N LEU A 57 9.04 10.07 -3.32
CA LEU A 57 7.86 10.82 -2.88
C LEU A 57 8.13 11.48 -1.52
N ASP A 58 7.83 12.76 -1.39
CA ASP A 58 7.94 13.48 -0.11
C ASP A 58 6.86 13.00 0.88
N THR A 59 5.71 12.57 0.35
CA THR A 59 4.56 12.18 1.14
C THR A 59 3.83 11.02 0.50
N ILE A 60 3.47 10.02 1.32
CA ILE A 60 2.66 8.88 0.93
C ILE A 60 1.27 9.02 1.54
N ARG A 61 0.25 9.03 0.69
CA ARG A 61 -1.15 9.09 1.15
C ARG A 61 -1.74 7.70 1.22
N VAL A 62 -2.37 7.40 2.35
CA VAL A 62 -3.08 6.13 2.60
C VAL A 62 -4.54 6.41 2.96
N CYS A 63 -5.46 5.59 2.46
CA CYS A 63 -6.87 5.68 2.85
C CYS A 63 -7.07 4.97 4.19
N VAL A 64 -7.66 5.69 5.15
CA VAL A 64 -7.89 5.19 6.52
C VAL A 64 -9.36 5.07 6.89
N ALA A 65 -10.26 5.69 6.11
CA ALA A 65 -11.71 5.61 6.29
C ALA A 65 -12.41 5.97 4.98
N TYR A 66 -13.69 5.66 4.91
CA TYR A 66 -14.60 6.15 3.88
C TYR A 66 -15.60 7.12 4.51
N GLU A 67 -15.97 8.16 3.79
CA GLU A 67 -16.87 9.21 4.27
C GLU A 67 -17.95 9.54 3.23
N ASN A 68 -19.17 9.72 3.70
CA ASN A 68 -20.29 10.27 2.93
C ASN A 68 -21.09 11.26 3.80
N ASP A 69 -22.23 11.73 3.31
CA ASP A 69 -23.10 12.68 4.04
C ASP A 69 -23.68 12.10 5.35
N GLY A 70 -23.68 10.78 5.51
CA GLY A 70 -24.09 10.07 6.71
C GLY A 70 -22.99 9.89 7.77
N GLY A 71 -21.75 10.26 7.45
CA GLY A 71 -20.58 10.16 8.34
C GLY A 71 -19.44 9.34 7.78
N SER A 72 -18.50 9.00 8.67
CA SER A 72 -17.29 8.25 8.33
C SER A 72 -17.38 6.82 8.82
N ILE A 73 -16.92 5.87 8.01
CA ILE A 73 -16.82 4.45 8.34
C ILE A 73 -15.40 3.93 8.11
N VAL A 74 -15.01 2.93 8.90
CA VAL A 74 -13.70 2.25 8.81
C VAL A 74 -13.84 0.79 8.39
N THR A 75 -14.97 0.46 7.79
CA THR A 75 -15.30 -0.88 7.27
C THR A 75 -15.64 -0.78 5.78
N VAL A 76 -15.41 -1.87 5.07
CA VAL A 76 -15.79 -1.95 3.66
C VAL A 76 -17.33 -2.06 3.57
N PRO A 77 -17.99 -1.24 2.75
CA PRO A 77 -19.42 -1.37 2.48
C PRO A 77 -19.78 -2.74 1.89
N GLU A 78 -21.04 -3.18 2.08
CA GLU A 78 -21.49 -4.50 1.63
C GLU A 78 -21.50 -4.64 0.10
N SER A 79 -21.55 -3.54 -0.62
CA SER A 79 -21.55 -3.55 -2.09
C SER A 79 -20.70 -2.45 -2.70
N LEU A 80 -20.23 -2.69 -3.95
CA LEU A 80 -19.53 -1.67 -4.72
C LEU A 80 -20.40 -0.45 -5.04
N ALA A 81 -21.71 -0.65 -5.17
CA ALA A 81 -22.66 0.44 -5.42
C ALA A 81 -22.76 1.39 -4.21
N GLU A 82 -22.69 0.85 -3.00
CA GLU A 82 -22.59 1.67 -1.79
C GLU A 82 -21.27 2.42 -1.72
N LEU A 83 -20.15 1.76 -2.07
CA LEU A 83 -18.84 2.36 -2.06
C LEU A 83 -18.75 3.59 -3.01
N GLU A 84 -19.50 3.59 -4.13
CA GLU A 84 -19.57 4.74 -5.05
C GLU A 84 -20.09 6.02 -4.38
N GLY A 85 -20.86 5.90 -3.31
CA GLY A 85 -21.37 7.01 -2.50
C GLY A 85 -20.38 7.57 -1.48
N TYR A 86 -19.22 6.93 -1.33
CA TYR A 86 -18.18 7.34 -0.37
C TYR A 86 -17.00 7.99 -1.06
N ARG A 87 -16.28 8.81 -0.31
CA ARG A 87 -14.96 9.34 -0.66
C ARG A 87 -13.93 8.84 0.34
N ALA A 88 -12.70 8.64 -0.12
CA ALA A 88 -11.62 8.23 0.73
C ALA A 88 -11.19 9.35 1.68
N VAL A 89 -11.11 9.06 2.96
CA VAL A 89 -10.42 9.88 3.97
C VAL A 89 -8.98 9.43 4.01
N THR A 90 -8.05 10.33 3.68
CA THR A 90 -6.64 9.98 3.58
C THR A 90 -5.82 10.57 4.72
N LYS A 91 -4.81 9.81 5.17
CA LYS A 91 -3.74 10.25 6.05
C LYS A 91 -2.45 10.36 5.23
N SER A 92 -1.70 11.42 5.47
CA SER A 92 -0.37 11.60 4.90
C SER A 92 0.67 11.05 5.86
N LEU A 93 1.61 10.27 5.32
CA LEU A 93 2.80 9.76 6.01
C LEU A 93 4.03 10.32 5.29
N ASP A 94 5.14 10.43 5.98
CA ASP A 94 6.40 10.84 5.38
C ASP A 94 6.86 9.81 4.35
N GLY A 95 7.37 10.28 3.22
CA GLY A 95 7.98 9.45 2.22
C GLY A 95 9.47 9.26 2.45
N TRP A 96 10.14 8.58 1.53
CA TRP A 96 11.58 8.37 1.57
C TRP A 96 12.19 8.63 0.20
N SER A 97 13.43 9.13 0.20
CA SER A 97 14.19 9.43 -1.02
C SER A 97 15.23 8.38 -1.37
N GLU A 98 15.57 7.52 -0.40
CA GLU A 98 16.61 6.53 -0.54
C GLU A 98 16.19 5.39 -1.48
N SER A 99 17.15 4.92 -2.27
CA SER A 99 16.95 3.72 -3.07
C SER A 99 16.93 2.49 -2.19
N LEU A 100 15.91 1.66 -2.35
CA LEU A 100 15.75 0.42 -1.58
C LEU A 100 16.46 -0.77 -2.22
N GLY A 101 17.02 -0.61 -3.43
CA GLY A 101 17.55 -1.72 -4.23
C GLY A 101 18.73 -2.48 -3.61
N GLU A 102 19.49 -1.84 -2.74
CA GLU A 102 20.67 -2.44 -2.07
C GLU A 102 20.35 -3.00 -0.68
N SER A 103 19.23 -2.62 -0.07
CA SER A 103 18.85 -3.11 1.26
C SER A 103 18.57 -4.62 1.22
N ARG A 104 19.19 -5.36 2.12
CA ARG A 104 19.04 -6.83 2.24
C ARG A 104 18.38 -7.23 3.56
N ARG A 105 18.35 -6.33 4.53
CA ARG A 105 17.80 -6.55 5.86
C ARG A 105 16.83 -5.45 6.20
N TYR A 106 15.89 -5.77 7.05
CA TYR A 106 14.85 -4.84 7.51
C TYR A 106 15.45 -3.57 8.14
N GLU A 107 16.50 -3.74 8.96
CA GLU A 107 17.16 -2.65 9.68
C GLU A 107 17.87 -1.64 8.76
N GLU A 108 18.09 -1.98 7.51
CA GLU A 108 18.74 -1.13 6.50
C GLU A 108 17.72 -0.22 5.77
N LEU A 109 16.44 -0.41 6.03
CA LEU A 109 15.38 0.39 5.41
C LEU A 109 15.32 1.80 6.02
N PRO A 110 14.89 2.81 5.26
CA PRO A 110 14.70 4.17 5.75
C PRO A 110 13.74 4.24 6.94
N GLY A 111 13.96 5.19 7.86
CA GLY A 111 13.09 5.40 9.02
C GLY A 111 11.63 5.66 8.64
N ALA A 112 11.39 6.52 7.64
CA ALA A 112 10.04 6.79 7.14
C ALA A 112 9.35 5.54 6.59
N LEU A 113 10.10 4.60 6.01
CA LEU A 113 9.55 3.31 5.57
C LEU A 113 9.20 2.41 6.77
N HIS A 114 10.01 2.42 7.84
CA HIS A 114 9.66 1.73 9.09
C HIS A 114 8.35 2.28 9.67
N ASP A 115 8.19 3.59 9.70
CA ASP A 115 6.97 4.25 10.20
C ASP A 115 5.75 3.91 9.34
N PHE A 116 5.92 3.90 8.00
CA PHE A 116 4.87 3.44 7.07
C PHE A 116 4.46 1.99 7.33
N LEU A 117 5.43 1.08 7.45
CA LEU A 117 5.16 -0.36 7.69
C LEU A 117 4.50 -0.56 9.06
N GLY A 118 4.99 0.11 10.11
CA GLY A 118 4.38 0.09 11.43
C GLY A 118 2.94 0.59 11.42
N PHE A 119 2.67 1.68 10.69
CA PHE A 119 1.30 2.18 10.55
C PHE A 119 0.37 1.19 9.82
N VAL A 120 0.86 0.50 8.80
CA VAL A 120 0.09 -0.57 8.13
C VAL A 120 -0.23 -1.69 9.12
N GLU A 121 0.75 -2.16 9.89
CA GLU A 121 0.57 -3.20 10.92
C GLU A 121 -0.45 -2.79 11.99
N ASP A 122 -0.35 -1.55 12.49
CA ASP A 122 -1.25 -1.00 13.51
C ASP A 122 -2.72 -0.96 13.02
N VAL A 123 -2.94 -0.53 11.77
CA VAL A 123 -4.29 -0.43 11.22
C VAL A 123 -4.88 -1.79 10.87
N THR A 124 -4.06 -2.71 10.34
CA THR A 124 -4.53 -4.02 9.87
C THR A 124 -4.52 -5.09 10.96
N GLU A 125 -3.86 -4.82 12.09
CA GLU A 125 -3.61 -5.79 13.17
C GLU A 125 -2.91 -7.07 12.66
N THR A 126 -2.17 -6.95 11.54
CA THR A 126 -1.52 -8.06 10.87
C THR A 126 -0.08 -7.68 10.53
N PRO A 127 0.92 -8.51 10.87
CA PRO A 127 2.32 -8.16 10.66
C PRO A 127 2.70 -8.15 9.17
N VAL A 128 3.57 -7.23 8.78
CA VAL A 128 4.21 -7.23 7.46
C VAL A 128 5.43 -8.14 7.51
N GLU A 129 5.32 -9.29 6.88
CA GLU A 129 6.32 -10.36 6.92
C GLU A 129 7.30 -10.32 5.75
N VAL A 130 6.83 -9.86 4.59
CA VAL A 130 7.61 -9.82 3.36
C VAL A 130 7.53 -8.43 2.74
N ILE A 131 8.69 -7.91 2.39
CA ILE A 131 8.86 -6.62 1.71
C ILE A 131 9.60 -6.87 0.41
N SER A 132 9.04 -6.42 -0.72
CA SER A 132 9.78 -6.37 -1.98
C SER A 132 10.20 -4.94 -2.25
N ALA A 133 11.50 -4.72 -2.15
CA ALA A 133 12.13 -3.41 -2.36
C ALA A 133 12.44 -3.13 -3.85
N SER A 134 12.47 -4.19 -4.68
CA SER A 134 12.57 -4.17 -6.14
C SER A 134 12.11 -5.51 -6.69
N PRO A 135 11.96 -5.70 -8.02
CA PRO A 135 11.61 -7.00 -8.60
C PRO A 135 12.56 -8.12 -8.20
N GLU A 136 13.82 -7.79 -7.95
CA GLU A 136 14.90 -8.75 -7.65
C GLU A 136 15.24 -8.83 -6.16
N ASN A 137 14.75 -7.88 -5.36
CA ASN A 137 15.11 -7.76 -3.95
C ASN A 137 13.91 -7.95 -3.03
N ARG A 138 13.98 -8.98 -2.21
CA ARG A 138 12.96 -9.35 -1.23
C ARG A 138 13.57 -9.45 0.16
N ILE A 139 12.99 -8.77 1.12
CA ILE A 139 13.37 -8.82 2.53
C ILE A 139 12.29 -9.61 3.26
N VAL A 140 12.67 -10.68 3.93
CA VAL A 140 11.79 -11.48 4.80
C VAL A 140 12.07 -11.07 6.24
N ARG A 141 11.08 -10.52 6.91
CA ARG A 141 11.21 -10.00 8.27
C ARG A 141 11.10 -11.10 9.33
N ARG A 142 10.24 -12.08 9.09
CA ARG A 142 10.12 -13.28 9.92
C ARG A 142 10.31 -14.54 9.10
N LYS A 143 10.90 -15.57 9.71
CA LYS A 143 10.80 -16.93 9.16
C LYS A 143 9.39 -17.44 9.46
N ILE A 144 8.52 -17.39 8.47
CA ILE A 144 7.14 -17.90 8.56
C ILE A 144 7.10 -19.43 8.70
N TRP A 145 8.21 -20.12 8.41
CA TRP A 145 8.31 -21.58 8.40
C TRP A 145 9.45 -22.03 9.30
N THR A 146 9.14 -22.35 10.54
CA THR A 146 9.87 -23.31 11.35
C THR A 146 9.05 -24.60 11.34
N GLY A 147 9.26 -25.42 10.27
CA GLY A 147 8.80 -26.80 10.26
C GLY A 147 9.78 -27.67 11.02
#